data_80f239bfd9ebf64ac0d0d97b2e34c32a
#
_entry.id   80f239bfd9ebf64ac0d0d97b2e34c32a
#
_cell.length_a   1.000
_cell.length_b   1.000
_cell.length_c   1.000
_cell.angle_alpha   90.00
_cell.angle_beta   90.00
_cell.angle_gamma   90.00
#
_symmetry.space_group_name_H-M   'P 1'
#
loop_
_entity.id
_entity.type
_entity.pdbx_description
1 polymer ?
#
loop_
_entity_poly.entity_id
_entity_poly.type
_entity_poly.pdbx_seq_one_letter_code
_entity_poly.pdbx_strand_id
1 'polypeptide(L)'
;MDKVEKYAIYLLVIAGCGGLLFDFGGTIIGPALPYIGPADENPGSLGLFTTSQISHLSSAVVLCAALACLVAGYLTEKFGRKMMMLVSAAIAALACLPICLVEGSYVCFFIGRAMQGVAAGFIGVVVPMYLAECLDADSRGKGAGMFQLLDFIGIAFCSVVGLAVVHFIGAADDTAVTAAQKSLAWKTIFWSSAVPALLFFFGALGLKESPRWLYRKGRKDAALASLAANNGEEKAKEILAEMIAGDEAEAAEKAAFAAGGDTVFQRRYMLPFFISLAVLVCNQAIGFNAIQYFSIPMFMKAGLSQTTANAANLIVWLVPIPVTALALSLVDRCGRRILLKAGTLGMTAALLGVATMFLLIDRNVTSGGSAAGWVTVGCIALFVASFSVGPGVVVWLALSELMPGRIRANGMAIALFVNQMVAFAIADVFLPWQKACGYAVVFYSLAGFAFLYFLVAAFLLPETKGRSLEEIERYFAGNAKK
;
A
#
# COMPACT_ATOMS: atom_id res chain seq x y z
N MET A 1 21.83 -13.34 -22.24
CA MET A 1 20.63 -12.46 -22.19
C MET A 1 20.64 -11.54 -23.39
N ASP A 2 19.61 -11.60 -24.19
CA ASP A 2 19.39 -10.71 -25.33
C ASP A 2 19.10 -9.27 -24.86
N LYS A 3 19.24 -8.29 -25.78
CA LYS A 3 18.98 -6.88 -25.49
C LYS A 3 17.54 -6.61 -25.05
N VAL A 4 16.59 -7.34 -25.62
CA VAL A 4 15.15 -7.29 -25.28
C VAL A 4 14.93 -7.80 -23.85
N GLU A 5 15.50 -8.95 -23.50
CA GLU A 5 15.37 -9.53 -22.17
C GLU A 5 15.96 -8.62 -21.09
N LYS A 6 17.12 -7.99 -21.35
CA LYS A 6 17.74 -7.02 -20.45
C LYS A 6 16.85 -5.80 -20.21
N TYR A 7 16.20 -5.29 -21.26
CA TYR A 7 15.31 -4.15 -21.13
C TYR A 7 14.02 -4.52 -20.38
N ALA A 8 13.46 -5.71 -20.62
CA ALA A 8 12.28 -6.18 -19.89
C ALA A 8 12.55 -6.32 -18.38
N ILE A 9 13.71 -6.85 -17.98
CA ILE A 9 14.12 -6.92 -16.59
C ILE A 9 14.34 -5.52 -16.02
N TYR A 10 15.02 -4.64 -16.76
CA TYR A 10 15.21 -3.24 -16.36
C TYR A 10 13.87 -2.54 -16.10
N LEU A 11 12.91 -2.69 -16.99
CA LEU A 11 11.55 -2.15 -16.86
C LEU A 11 10.87 -2.67 -15.59
N LEU A 12 10.90 -3.99 -15.36
CA LEU A 12 10.31 -4.62 -14.17
C LEU A 12 10.95 -4.11 -12.88
N VAL A 13 12.27 -4.02 -12.84
CA VAL A 13 12.99 -3.55 -11.64
C VAL A 13 12.72 -2.07 -11.38
N ILE A 14 12.85 -1.21 -12.38
CA ILE A 14 12.68 0.23 -12.18
C ILE A 14 11.21 0.59 -11.90
N ALA A 15 10.27 0.04 -12.65
CA ALA A 15 8.86 0.25 -12.33
C ALA A 15 8.50 -0.35 -10.96
N GLY A 16 9.08 -1.51 -10.62
CA GLY A 16 8.95 -2.09 -9.29
C GLY A 16 9.54 -1.22 -8.17
N CYS A 17 10.62 -0.44 -8.43
CA CYS A 17 11.15 0.54 -7.48
C CYS A 17 10.11 1.62 -7.10
N GLY A 18 9.10 1.85 -7.95
CA GLY A 18 7.92 2.62 -7.56
C GLY A 18 7.17 1.98 -6.38
N GLY A 19 7.04 0.65 -6.34
CA GLY A 19 6.49 -0.07 -5.19
C GLY A 19 7.31 0.18 -3.93
N LEU A 20 8.64 0.08 -4.00
CA LEU A 20 9.53 0.37 -2.88
C LEU A 20 9.31 1.78 -2.30
N LEU A 21 9.01 2.77 -3.14
CA LEU A 21 8.77 4.15 -2.73
C LEU A 21 7.33 4.38 -2.23
N PHE A 22 6.37 3.54 -2.63
CA PHE A 22 4.94 3.74 -2.41
C PHE A 22 4.60 3.88 -0.92
N ASP A 23 4.92 2.89 -0.09
CA ASP A 23 4.65 2.92 1.34
C ASP A 23 5.84 3.42 2.19
N PHE A 24 7.02 3.60 1.60
CA PHE A 24 8.20 4.09 2.30
C PHE A 24 7.93 5.42 2.99
N GLY A 25 7.34 6.39 2.26
CA GLY A 25 7.02 7.71 2.80
C GLY A 25 6.06 7.67 3.98
N GLY A 26 5.11 6.74 4.00
CA GLY A 26 4.21 6.51 5.12
C GLY A 26 4.92 5.93 6.33
N THR A 27 5.65 4.85 6.11
CA THR A 27 6.27 4.01 7.14
C THR A 27 7.45 4.68 7.85
N ILE A 28 8.21 5.55 7.17
CA ILE A 28 9.44 6.16 7.68
C ILE A 28 9.24 6.95 8.98
N ILE A 29 8.02 7.36 9.29
CA ILE A 29 7.73 8.04 10.55
C ILE A 29 7.91 7.11 11.76
N GLY A 30 7.62 5.80 11.63
CA GLY A 30 7.68 4.83 12.72
C GLY A 30 9.02 4.82 13.46
N PRO A 31 10.17 4.60 12.78
CA PRO A 31 11.48 4.69 13.40
C PRO A 31 11.84 6.06 14.00
N ALA A 32 11.23 7.15 13.50
CA ALA A 32 11.48 8.50 13.99
C ALA A 32 10.68 8.84 15.24
N LEU A 33 9.52 8.19 15.47
CA LEU A 33 8.63 8.50 16.60
C LEU A 33 9.29 8.50 17.99
N PRO A 34 10.19 7.55 18.33
CA PRO A 34 10.87 7.59 19.61
C PRO A 34 11.68 8.88 19.85
N TYR A 35 12.14 9.55 18.79
CA TYR A 35 12.93 10.78 18.90
C TYR A 35 12.07 12.05 18.90
N ILE A 36 10.97 12.11 18.12
CA ILE A 36 10.15 13.31 17.90
C ILE A 36 8.83 13.32 18.68
N GLY A 37 8.46 12.19 19.27
CA GLY A 37 7.18 11.98 19.95
C GLY A 37 7.00 12.84 21.20
N PRO A 38 5.82 12.81 21.81
CA PRO A 38 5.53 13.61 23.00
C PRO A 38 6.35 13.12 24.19
N ALA A 39 6.92 14.06 24.95
CA ALA A 39 7.80 13.76 26.07
C ALA A 39 7.05 13.14 27.27
N ASP A 40 5.74 13.36 27.39
CA ASP A 40 4.89 12.75 28.40
C ASP A 40 4.67 11.24 28.18
N GLU A 41 4.70 10.79 26.93
CA GLU A 41 4.58 9.37 26.57
C GLU A 41 5.94 8.68 26.42
N ASN A 42 6.97 9.41 26.00
CA ASN A 42 8.34 8.95 25.89
C ASN A 42 9.33 10.01 26.44
N PRO A 43 9.72 9.92 27.71
CA PRO A 43 10.62 10.89 28.35
C PRO A 43 11.99 11.03 27.67
N GLY A 44 12.39 10.04 26.86
CA GLY A 44 13.61 10.08 26.06
C GLY A 44 13.52 10.91 24.77
N SER A 45 12.33 11.30 24.35
CA SER A 45 12.11 12.05 23.10
C SER A 45 12.48 13.53 23.22
N LEU A 46 12.56 14.22 22.07
CA LEU A 46 12.72 15.68 22.02
C LEU A 46 11.42 16.44 22.32
N GLY A 47 10.27 15.76 22.36
CA GLY A 47 8.97 16.40 22.60
C GLY A 47 8.57 17.42 21.53
N LEU A 48 8.97 17.21 20.27
CA LEU A 48 8.71 18.20 19.20
C LEU A 48 7.23 18.32 18.85
N PHE A 49 6.48 17.22 18.98
CA PHE A 49 5.08 17.17 18.58
C PHE A 49 4.23 16.47 19.65
N THR A 50 2.98 16.91 19.77
CA THR A 50 1.96 16.26 20.62
C THR A 50 1.43 14.99 19.94
N THR A 51 0.78 14.11 20.72
CA THR A 51 0.14 12.87 20.22
C THR A 51 -0.81 13.15 19.04
N SER A 52 -1.64 14.20 19.15
CA SER A 52 -2.57 14.60 18.07
C SER A 52 -1.83 15.08 16.82
N GLN A 53 -0.77 15.90 17.01
CA GLN A 53 0.04 16.35 15.86
C GLN A 53 0.73 15.19 15.15
N ILE A 54 1.26 14.21 15.88
CA ILE A 54 1.85 13.01 15.29
C ILE A 54 0.81 12.20 14.51
N SER A 55 -0.40 12.06 15.06
CA SER A 55 -1.50 11.40 14.37
C SER A 55 -1.79 12.07 13.03
N HIS A 56 -1.98 13.39 13.02
CA HIS A 56 -2.20 14.17 11.80
C HIS A 56 -1.01 14.12 10.82
N LEU A 57 0.23 14.14 11.31
CA LEU A 57 1.41 14.00 10.47
C LEU A 57 1.51 12.61 9.82
N SER A 58 1.08 11.57 10.52
CA SER A 58 1.07 10.20 10.01
C SER A 58 -0.04 9.99 8.99
N SER A 59 -1.25 10.45 9.29
CA SER A 59 -2.43 10.32 8.43
C SER A 59 -2.41 11.23 7.20
N ALA A 60 -1.70 12.36 7.25
CA ALA A 60 -1.57 13.32 6.14
C ALA A 60 -1.07 12.66 4.85
N VAL A 61 -0.18 11.67 4.97
CA VAL A 61 0.31 10.92 3.79
C VAL A 61 -0.83 10.19 3.10
N VAL A 62 -1.67 9.50 3.87
CA VAL A 62 -2.79 8.72 3.33
C VAL A 62 -3.85 9.64 2.73
N LEU A 63 -4.18 10.75 3.40
CA LEU A 63 -5.12 11.73 2.90
C LEU A 63 -4.66 12.35 1.58
N CYS A 64 -3.41 12.81 1.54
CA CYS A 64 -2.87 13.43 0.33
C CYS A 64 -2.69 12.42 -0.80
N ALA A 65 -2.40 11.15 -0.50
CA ALA A 65 -2.39 10.08 -1.49
C ALA A 65 -3.80 9.85 -2.07
N ALA A 66 -4.84 9.81 -1.23
CA ALA A 66 -6.23 9.68 -1.68
C ALA A 66 -6.63 10.82 -2.64
N LEU A 67 -6.32 12.06 -2.28
CA LEU A 67 -6.60 13.23 -3.12
C LEU A 67 -5.79 13.21 -4.42
N ALA A 68 -4.52 12.82 -4.36
CA ALA A 68 -3.66 12.71 -5.53
C ALA A 68 -4.16 11.63 -6.51
N CYS A 69 -4.66 10.49 -6.02
CA CYS A 69 -5.24 9.44 -6.86
C CYS A 69 -6.40 9.93 -7.72
N LEU A 70 -7.23 10.85 -7.22
CA LEU A 70 -8.38 11.40 -7.96
C LEU A 70 -7.96 12.14 -9.24
N VAL A 71 -6.81 12.81 -9.20
CA VAL A 71 -6.30 13.60 -10.34
C VAL A 71 -5.22 12.83 -11.13
N ALA A 72 -4.66 11.79 -10.56
CA ALA A 72 -3.56 11.03 -11.17
C ALA A 72 -3.91 10.48 -12.56
N GLY A 73 -5.10 9.91 -12.72
CA GLY A 73 -5.57 9.39 -14.00
C GLY A 73 -5.59 10.46 -15.10
N TYR A 74 -6.18 11.62 -14.80
CA TYR A 74 -6.23 12.74 -15.74
C TYR A 74 -4.83 13.26 -16.11
N LEU A 75 -3.97 13.46 -15.10
CA LEU A 75 -2.61 13.96 -15.33
C LEU A 75 -1.77 12.94 -16.13
N THR A 76 -1.94 11.67 -15.87
CA THR A 76 -1.24 10.58 -16.56
C THR A 76 -1.66 10.49 -18.04
N GLU A 77 -2.94 10.70 -18.34
CA GLU A 77 -3.41 10.79 -19.73
C GLU A 77 -2.91 12.04 -20.44
N LYS A 78 -2.78 13.15 -19.74
CA LYS A 78 -2.31 14.42 -20.31
C LYS A 78 -0.82 14.43 -20.58
N PHE A 79 0.00 14.03 -19.61
CA PHE A 79 1.46 14.20 -19.62
C PHE A 79 2.25 12.93 -19.96
N GLY A 80 1.62 11.75 -19.89
CA GLY A 80 2.27 10.46 -20.08
C GLY A 80 2.69 9.79 -18.77
N ARG A 81 2.95 8.48 -18.88
CA ARG A 81 3.24 7.65 -17.70
C ARG A 81 4.63 7.90 -17.17
N LYS A 82 5.62 7.94 -18.08
CA LYS A 82 7.02 8.21 -17.73
C LYS A 82 7.19 9.57 -17.04
N MET A 83 6.59 10.62 -17.59
CA MET A 83 6.68 11.96 -17.00
C MET A 83 6.09 12.00 -15.60
N MET A 84 4.95 11.36 -15.38
CA MET A 84 4.32 11.29 -14.05
C MET A 84 5.15 10.48 -13.06
N MET A 85 5.83 9.41 -13.47
CA MET A 85 6.79 8.70 -12.60
C MET A 85 7.94 9.61 -12.18
N LEU A 86 8.52 10.39 -13.10
CA LEU A 86 9.61 11.33 -12.81
C LEU A 86 9.15 12.44 -11.85
N VAL A 87 7.96 13.01 -12.09
CA VAL A 87 7.38 14.04 -11.20
C VAL A 87 7.13 13.48 -9.81
N SER A 88 6.59 12.28 -9.70
CA SER A 88 6.34 11.63 -8.41
C SER A 88 7.63 11.40 -7.63
N ALA A 89 8.66 10.87 -8.30
CA ALA A 89 9.97 10.65 -7.70
C ALA A 89 10.63 11.95 -7.24
N ALA A 90 10.52 13.02 -8.05
CA ALA A 90 11.05 14.34 -7.68
C ALA A 90 10.32 14.93 -6.46
N ILE A 91 8.97 14.83 -6.40
CA ILE A 91 8.19 15.28 -5.25
C ILE A 91 8.61 14.50 -3.99
N ALA A 92 8.76 13.17 -4.08
CA ALA A 92 9.19 12.34 -2.97
C ALA A 92 10.59 12.70 -2.47
N ALA A 93 11.55 12.94 -3.38
CA ALA A 93 12.89 13.34 -3.01
C ALA A 93 12.92 14.72 -2.35
N LEU A 94 12.15 15.68 -2.88
CA LEU A 94 12.07 17.04 -2.34
C LEU A 94 11.31 17.13 -1.01
N ALA A 95 10.47 16.15 -0.70
CA ALA A 95 9.68 16.12 0.53
C ALA A 95 10.54 16.14 1.81
N CYS A 96 11.77 15.65 1.75
CA CYS A 96 12.71 15.69 2.88
C CYS A 96 13.10 17.13 3.28
N LEU A 97 13.12 18.06 2.34
CA LEU A 97 13.58 19.42 2.59
C LEU A 97 12.74 20.15 3.66
N PRO A 98 11.41 20.32 3.51
CA PRO A 98 10.63 21.00 4.53
C PRO A 98 10.61 20.24 5.87
N ILE A 99 10.72 18.90 5.85
CA ILE A 99 10.77 18.10 7.08
C ILE A 99 12.07 18.38 7.86
N CYS A 100 13.22 18.36 7.19
CA CYS A 100 14.52 18.31 7.86
C CYS A 100 15.19 19.68 8.05
N LEU A 101 14.86 20.68 7.21
CA LEU A 101 15.53 21.99 7.25
C LEU A 101 14.94 22.93 8.32
N VAL A 102 13.65 22.78 8.66
CA VAL A 102 12.99 23.64 9.65
C VAL A 102 12.58 22.81 10.86
N GLU A 103 13.51 22.71 11.83
CA GLU A 103 13.32 21.89 13.01
C GLU A 103 12.16 22.41 13.89
N GLY A 104 11.33 21.50 14.38
CA GLY A 104 10.22 21.81 15.27
C GLY A 104 9.02 22.50 14.63
N SER A 105 9.08 22.85 13.35
CA SER A 105 7.93 23.46 12.65
C SER A 105 6.92 22.39 12.23
N TYR A 106 5.78 22.35 12.90
CA TYR A 106 4.67 21.46 12.53
C TYR A 106 4.21 21.68 11.08
N VAL A 107 4.10 22.94 10.63
CA VAL A 107 3.64 23.28 9.28
C VAL A 107 4.60 22.77 8.21
N CYS A 108 5.90 23.00 8.38
CA CYS A 108 6.91 22.52 7.43
C CYS A 108 6.95 20.98 7.39
N PHE A 109 6.84 20.35 8.55
CA PHE A 109 6.79 18.90 8.64
C PHE A 109 5.53 18.35 7.94
N PHE A 110 4.36 18.96 8.17
CA PHE A 110 3.09 18.60 7.52
C PHE A 110 3.18 18.75 5.99
N ILE A 111 3.77 19.85 5.48
CA ILE A 111 3.98 20.04 4.03
C ILE A 111 4.81 18.89 3.44
N GLY A 112 5.90 18.52 4.08
CA GLY A 112 6.72 17.41 3.60
C GLY A 112 5.98 16.07 3.63
N ARG A 113 5.21 15.79 4.68
CA ARG A 113 4.34 14.61 4.76
C ARG A 113 3.27 14.61 3.67
N ALA A 114 2.64 15.76 3.41
CA ALA A 114 1.68 15.92 2.32
C ALA A 114 2.33 15.65 0.94
N MET A 115 3.56 16.14 0.72
CA MET A 115 4.33 15.86 -0.50
C MET A 115 4.62 14.35 -0.66
N GLN A 116 5.01 13.66 0.42
CA GLN A 116 5.19 12.20 0.41
C GLN A 116 3.88 11.49 0.02
N GLY A 117 2.74 11.95 0.56
CA GLY A 117 1.42 11.42 0.21
C GLY A 117 1.06 11.63 -1.26
N VAL A 118 1.25 12.84 -1.79
CA VAL A 118 1.00 13.13 -3.21
C VAL A 118 1.85 12.23 -4.11
N ALA A 119 3.14 12.05 -3.79
CA ALA A 119 4.03 11.18 -4.54
C ALA A 119 3.54 9.71 -4.51
N ALA A 120 3.18 9.21 -3.34
CA ALA A 120 2.64 7.85 -3.17
C ALA A 120 1.35 7.66 -3.97
N GLY A 121 0.41 8.61 -3.92
CA GLY A 121 -0.83 8.55 -4.68
C GLY A 121 -0.61 8.50 -6.19
N PHE A 122 0.31 9.29 -6.72
CA PHE A 122 0.68 9.22 -8.15
C PHE A 122 1.33 7.87 -8.49
N ILE A 123 2.30 7.41 -7.71
CA ILE A 123 2.99 6.13 -7.92
C ILE A 123 2.00 4.98 -7.92
N GLY A 124 1.10 4.92 -6.97
CA GLY A 124 0.09 3.87 -6.85
C GLY A 124 -0.86 3.74 -8.03
N VAL A 125 -1.05 4.81 -8.80
CA VAL A 125 -1.85 4.79 -10.04
C VAL A 125 -0.98 4.58 -11.27
N VAL A 126 0.11 5.33 -11.39
CA VAL A 126 0.89 5.41 -12.63
C VAL A 126 1.73 4.16 -12.87
N VAL A 127 2.35 3.60 -11.83
CA VAL A 127 3.27 2.47 -12.00
C VAL A 127 2.54 1.18 -12.37
N PRO A 128 1.46 0.76 -11.69
CA PRO A 128 0.69 -0.41 -12.12
C PRO A 128 0.10 -0.24 -13.52
N MET A 129 -0.37 0.96 -13.87
CA MET A 129 -0.87 1.27 -15.21
C MET A 129 0.24 1.14 -16.26
N TYR A 130 1.42 1.69 -16.00
CA TYR A 130 2.58 1.58 -16.90
C TYR A 130 3.00 0.13 -17.12
N LEU A 131 3.08 -0.66 -16.04
CA LEU A 131 3.40 -2.09 -16.12
C LEU A 131 2.36 -2.86 -16.95
N ALA A 132 1.06 -2.59 -16.74
CA ALA A 132 -0.01 -3.23 -17.50
C ALA A 132 -0.02 -2.87 -19.00
N GLU A 133 0.48 -1.68 -19.35
CA GLU A 133 0.55 -1.20 -20.73
C GLU A 133 1.83 -1.62 -21.46
N CYS A 134 2.93 -1.86 -20.74
CA CYS A 134 4.23 -2.22 -21.30
C CYS A 134 4.50 -3.72 -21.33
N LEU A 135 3.86 -4.50 -20.47
CA LEU A 135 4.04 -5.95 -20.39
C LEU A 135 2.98 -6.69 -21.21
N ASP A 136 3.36 -7.82 -21.77
CA ASP A 136 2.44 -8.76 -22.41
C ASP A 136 1.50 -9.42 -21.38
N ALA A 137 0.43 -10.06 -21.85
CA ALA A 137 -0.60 -10.66 -21.00
C ALA A 137 -0.02 -11.66 -19.99
N ASP A 138 0.95 -12.48 -20.40
CA ASP A 138 1.59 -13.51 -19.57
C ASP A 138 2.50 -12.93 -18.48
N SER A 139 3.03 -11.72 -18.70
CA SER A 139 3.97 -11.05 -17.79
C SER A 139 3.31 -10.00 -16.89
N ARG A 140 2.06 -9.61 -17.15
CA ARG A 140 1.34 -8.59 -16.33
C ARG A 140 1.23 -8.98 -14.86
N GLY A 141 0.94 -10.26 -14.59
CA GLY A 141 0.89 -10.78 -13.22
C GLY A 141 2.24 -10.68 -12.50
N LYS A 142 3.34 -10.93 -13.22
CA LYS A 142 4.70 -10.76 -12.70
C LYS A 142 4.99 -9.28 -12.36
N GLY A 143 4.53 -8.35 -13.19
CA GLY A 143 4.68 -6.91 -12.96
C GLY A 143 3.97 -6.45 -11.70
N ALA A 144 2.70 -6.82 -11.50
CA ALA A 144 1.94 -6.50 -10.30
C ALA A 144 2.54 -7.14 -9.05
N GLY A 145 2.98 -8.41 -9.14
CA GLY A 145 3.68 -9.11 -8.06
C GLY A 145 5.01 -8.46 -7.69
N MET A 146 5.76 -7.97 -8.68
CA MET A 146 7.02 -7.25 -8.44
C MET A 146 6.80 -5.92 -7.73
N PHE A 147 5.77 -5.15 -8.10
CA PHE A 147 5.40 -3.92 -7.42
C PHE A 147 5.10 -4.17 -5.94
N GLN A 148 4.25 -5.15 -5.62
CA GLN A 148 3.88 -5.49 -4.24
C GLN A 148 5.06 -6.06 -3.44
N LEU A 149 5.93 -6.87 -4.07
CA LEU A 149 7.12 -7.41 -3.41
C LEU A 149 8.09 -6.29 -3.03
N LEU A 150 8.34 -5.35 -3.94
CA LEU A 150 9.24 -4.23 -3.70
C LEU A 150 8.64 -3.21 -2.71
N ASP A 151 7.32 -3.11 -2.62
CA ASP A 151 6.64 -2.36 -1.58
C ASP A 151 6.98 -2.89 -0.18
N PHE A 152 6.84 -4.19 0.07
CA PHE A 152 7.26 -4.79 1.34
C PHE A 152 8.76 -4.67 1.61
N ILE A 153 9.59 -4.76 0.57
CA ILE A 153 11.04 -4.50 0.71
C ILE A 153 11.29 -3.05 1.12
N GLY A 154 10.51 -2.10 0.62
CA GLY A 154 10.55 -0.69 1.03
C GLY A 154 10.23 -0.49 2.50
N ILE A 155 9.19 -1.14 2.99
CA ILE A 155 8.81 -1.13 4.41
C ILE A 155 9.92 -1.75 5.29
N ALA A 156 10.46 -2.89 4.88
CA ALA A 156 11.58 -3.53 5.57
C ALA A 156 12.83 -2.63 5.57
N PHE A 157 13.10 -1.92 4.48
CA PHE A 157 14.21 -0.98 4.39
C PHE A 157 14.07 0.20 5.36
N CYS A 158 12.85 0.72 5.61
CA CYS A 158 12.61 1.69 6.68
C CYS A 158 13.04 1.16 8.05
N SER A 159 12.76 -0.12 8.31
CA SER A 159 13.16 -0.78 9.56
C SER A 159 14.67 -0.95 9.67
N VAL A 160 15.36 -1.26 8.57
CA VAL A 160 16.83 -1.32 8.50
C VAL A 160 17.43 0.06 8.83
N VAL A 161 16.88 1.13 8.24
CA VAL A 161 17.33 2.50 8.53
C VAL A 161 17.13 2.83 10.01
N GLY A 162 15.97 2.53 10.58
CA GLY A 162 15.70 2.75 12.01
C GLY A 162 16.69 2.00 12.90
N LEU A 163 16.95 0.74 12.60
CA LEU A 163 17.92 -0.06 13.36
C LEU A 163 19.36 0.47 13.22
N ALA A 164 19.76 0.87 12.02
CA ALA A 164 21.08 1.45 11.78
C ALA A 164 21.25 2.77 12.56
N VAL A 165 20.24 3.64 12.55
CA VAL A 165 20.28 4.91 13.30
C VAL A 165 20.42 4.67 14.79
N VAL A 166 19.65 3.75 15.35
CA VAL A 166 19.79 3.40 16.79
C VAL A 166 21.17 2.82 17.10
N HIS A 167 21.74 2.03 16.20
CA HIS A 167 23.06 1.42 16.41
C HIS A 167 24.22 2.44 16.33
N PHE A 168 24.17 3.37 15.36
CA PHE A 168 25.28 4.30 15.11
C PHE A 168 25.15 5.63 15.83
N ILE A 169 23.95 6.12 16.13
CA ILE A 169 23.71 7.41 16.76
C ILE A 169 23.26 7.22 18.22
N GLY A 170 22.48 6.18 18.49
CA GLY A 170 21.97 5.83 19.82
C GLY A 170 20.45 5.88 19.92
N ALA A 171 19.91 5.22 20.93
CA ALA A 171 18.49 5.16 21.23
C ALA A 171 18.01 6.48 21.90
N ALA A 172 16.75 6.84 21.70
CA ALA A 172 16.20 8.07 22.29
C ALA A 172 16.05 7.99 23.81
N ASP A 173 15.85 6.79 24.35
CA ASP A 173 15.75 6.49 25.78
C ASP A 173 17.12 6.37 26.48
N ASP A 174 18.21 6.38 25.74
CA ASP A 174 19.56 6.39 26.29
C ASP A 174 19.91 7.80 26.81
N THR A 175 20.22 7.89 28.08
CA THR A 175 20.62 9.15 28.76
C THR A 175 21.95 9.71 28.25
N ALA A 176 22.81 8.89 27.66
CA ALA A 176 24.08 9.32 27.08
C ALA A 176 23.89 10.06 25.72
N VAL A 177 22.74 9.89 25.08
CA VAL A 177 22.44 10.48 23.76
C VAL A 177 21.94 11.92 23.93
N THR A 178 22.69 12.86 23.41
CA THR A 178 22.40 14.30 23.48
C THR A 178 21.21 14.71 22.61
N ALA A 179 20.57 15.84 22.91
CA ALA A 179 19.49 16.38 22.07
C ALA A 179 19.92 16.60 20.62
N ALA A 180 21.17 17.03 20.38
CA ALA A 180 21.71 17.20 19.03
C ALA A 180 21.82 15.86 18.28
N GLN A 181 22.23 14.78 18.96
CA GLN A 181 22.27 13.45 18.36
C GLN A 181 20.87 12.92 18.07
N LYS A 182 19.88 13.14 18.94
CA LYS A 182 18.48 12.80 18.70
C LYS A 182 17.91 13.57 17.51
N SER A 183 18.27 14.87 17.37
CA SER A 183 17.91 15.67 16.18
C SER A 183 18.55 15.12 14.92
N LEU A 184 19.83 14.75 14.96
CA LEU A 184 20.51 14.11 13.84
C LEU A 184 19.85 12.77 13.48
N ALA A 185 19.45 11.97 14.47
CA ALA A 185 18.85 10.64 14.27
C ALA A 185 17.56 10.73 13.44
N TRP A 186 16.57 11.49 13.88
CA TRP A 186 15.31 11.57 13.14
C TRP A 186 15.46 12.25 11.78
N LYS A 187 16.34 13.24 11.64
CA LYS A 187 16.66 13.86 10.33
C LYS A 187 17.27 12.84 9.38
N THR A 188 18.23 12.03 9.85
CA THR A 188 18.85 10.96 9.05
C THR A 188 17.81 9.96 8.58
N ILE A 189 16.85 9.59 9.46
CA ILE A 189 15.73 8.71 9.09
C ILE A 189 14.95 9.33 7.93
N PHE A 190 14.50 10.57 8.01
CA PHE A 190 13.74 11.19 6.94
C PHE A 190 14.56 11.45 5.66
N TRP A 191 15.84 11.85 5.78
CA TRP A 191 16.72 11.98 4.62
C TRP A 191 16.92 10.67 3.86
N SER A 192 16.87 9.53 4.54
CA SER A 192 16.99 8.24 3.87
C SER A 192 15.90 7.99 2.81
N SER A 193 14.74 8.67 2.90
CA SER A 193 13.68 8.56 1.89
C SER A 193 14.05 9.17 0.54
N ALA A 194 15.06 10.04 0.50
CA ALA A 194 15.60 10.54 -0.77
C ALA A 194 16.31 9.45 -1.58
N VAL A 195 16.89 8.43 -0.93
CA VAL A 195 17.64 7.38 -1.62
C VAL A 195 16.76 6.59 -2.60
N PRO A 196 15.66 5.93 -2.17
CA PRO A 196 14.78 5.23 -3.10
C PRO A 196 14.11 6.16 -4.11
N ALA A 197 13.82 7.42 -3.73
CA ALA A 197 13.23 8.40 -4.63
C ALA A 197 14.19 8.76 -5.78
N LEU A 198 15.46 9.02 -5.47
CA LEU A 198 16.49 9.30 -6.48
C LEU A 198 16.79 8.08 -7.34
N LEU A 199 16.87 6.88 -6.76
CA LEU A 199 17.02 5.63 -7.52
C LEU A 199 15.90 5.45 -8.53
N PHE A 200 14.64 5.67 -8.10
CA PHE A 200 13.49 5.60 -8.98
C PHE A 200 13.51 6.71 -10.04
N PHE A 201 13.88 7.95 -9.68
CA PHE A 201 13.98 9.06 -10.62
C PHE A 201 14.98 8.79 -11.72
N PHE A 202 16.24 8.47 -11.37
CA PHE A 202 17.30 8.21 -12.35
C PHE A 202 17.02 6.94 -13.16
N GLY A 203 16.48 5.90 -12.52
CA GLY A 203 16.05 4.71 -13.22
C GLY A 203 14.92 5.00 -14.23
N ALA A 204 13.93 5.79 -13.87
CA ALA A 204 12.81 6.12 -14.77
C ALA A 204 13.24 6.95 -16.00
N LEU A 205 14.38 7.67 -15.95
CA LEU A 205 14.93 8.38 -17.12
C LEU A 205 15.22 7.42 -18.28
N GLY A 206 15.70 6.21 -18.02
CA GLY A 206 16.00 5.19 -19.02
C GLY A 206 14.78 4.45 -19.57
N LEU A 207 13.61 4.56 -18.94
CA LEU A 207 12.38 3.93 -19.40
C LEU A 207 11.86 4.63 -20.67
N LYS A 208 11.20 3.87 -21.55
CA LYS A 208 10.44 4.43 -22.67
C LYS A 208 9.03 4.81 -22.17
N GLU A 209 8.36 5.69 -22.91
CA GLU A 209 6.96 6.02 -22.62
C GLU A 209 6.04 4.86 -22.98
N SER A 210 4.88 4.80 -22.34
CA SER A 210 3.88 3.75 -22.57
C SER A 210 3.50 3.65 -24.05
N PRO A 211 3.54 2.45 -24.65
CA PRO A 211 3.17 2.26 -26.03
C PRO A 211 1.70 2.57 -26.29
N ARG A 212 0.80 2.22 -25.33
CA ARG A 212 -0.63 2.50 -25.43
C ARG A 212 -0.93 4.00 -25.38
N TRP A 213 -0.23 4.74 -24.52
CA TRP A 213 -0.36 6.20 -24.48
C TRP A 213 0.15 6.86 -25.76
N LEU A 214 1.31 6.42 -26.28
CA LEU A 214 1.88 6.93 -27.54
C LEU A 214 0.91 6.70 -28.69
N TYR A 215 0.31 5.53 -28.80
CA TYR A 215 -0.69 5.19 -29.81
C TYR A 215 -1.91 6.11 -29.72
N ARG A 216 -2.51 6.30 -28.53
CA ARG A 216 -3.65 7.21 -28.31
C ARG A 216 -3.34 8.67 -28.64
N LYS A 217 -2.06 9.09 -28.53
CA LYS A 217 -1.59 10.41 -28.97
C LYS A 217 -1.25 10.47 -30.47
N GLY A 218 -1.57 9.46 -31.26
CA GLY A 218 -1.30 9.40 -32.70
C GLY A 218 0.15 9.11 -33.10
N ARG A 219 1.04 8.82 -32.12
CA ARG A 219 2.47 8.61 -32.33
C ARG A 219 2.79 7.12 -32.54
N LYS A 220 2.26 6.55 -33.64
CA LYS A 220 2.32 5.10 -33.94
C LYS A 220 3.75 4.55 -34.02
N ASP A 221 4.68 5.27 -34.67
CA ASP A 221 6.08 4.82 -34.80
C ASP A 221 6.80 4.78 -33.44
N ALA A 222 6.53 5.75 -32.58
CA ALA A 222 7.08 5.77 -31.24
C ALA A 222 6.46 4.65 -30.37
N ALA A 223 5.19 4.33 -30.54
CA ALA A 223 4.53 3.21 -29.88
C ALA A 223 5.16 1.88 -30.30
N LEU A 224 5.38 1.66 -31.58
CA LEU A 224 6.05 0.48 -32.10
C LEU A 224 7.48 0.36 -31.57
N ALA A 225 8.25 1.46 -31.56
CA ALA A 225 9.61 1.49 -31.02
C ALA A 225 9.65 1.19 -29.49
N SER A 226 8.62 1.59 -28.75
CA SER A 226 8.49 1.25 -27.35
C SER A 226 8.21 -0.23 -27.13
N LEU A 227 7.28 -0.81 -27.90
CA LEU A 227 6.96 -2.25 -27.87
C LEU A 227 8.15 -3.10 -28.31
N ALA A 228 8.85 -2.72 -29.37
CA ALA A 228 9.99 -3.46 -29.89
C ALA A 228 11.14 -3.54 -28.88
N ALA A 229 11.34 -2.52 -28.07
CA ALA A 229 12.37 -2.53 -27.02
C ALA A 229 12.12 -3.61 -25.96
N ASN A 230 10.85 -3.92 -25.66
CA ASN A 230 10.45 -4.85 -24.59
C ASN A 230 10.14 -6.27 -25.13
N ASN A 231 9.63 -6.39 -26.37
CA ASN A 231 9.09 -7.64 -26.89
C ASN A 231 9.79 -8.13 -28.18
N GLY A 232 10.71 -7.33 -28.77
CA GLY A 232 11.26 -7.57 -30.10
C GLY A 232 10.35 -7.06 -31.21
N GLU A 233 10.90 -6.93 -32.45
CA GLU A 233 10.22 -6.24 -33.54
C GLU A 233 8.98 -6.99 -34.08
N GLU A 234 9.04 -8.33 -34.21
CA GLU A 234 7.92 -9.12 -34.72
C GLU A 234 6.73 -9.11 -33.77
N LYS A 235 6.99 -9.46 -32.51
CA LYS A 235 5.95 -9.47 -31.46
C LYS A 235 5.38 -8.08 -31.19
N ALA A 236 6.18 -7.03 -31.36
CA ALA A 236 5.73 -5.64 -31.20
C ALA A 236 4.64 -5.27 -32.23
N LYS A 237 4.75 -5.75 -33.48
CA LYS A 237 3.76 -5.52 -34.52
C LYS A 237 2.43 -6.25 -34.23
N GLU A 238 2.51 -7.48 -33.72
CA GLU A 238 1.33 -8.25 -33.30
C GLU A 238 0.60 -7.55 -32.16
N ILE A 239 1.33 -7.17 -31.09
CA ILE A 239 0.75 -6.47 -29.93
C ILE A 239 0.13 -5.13 -30.37
N LEU A 240 0.77 -4.39 -31.27
CA LEU A 240 0.20 -3.13 -31.76
C LEU A 240 -1.10 -3.38 -32.55
N ALA A 241 -1.16 -4.43 -33.38
CA ALA A 241 -2.37 -4.80 -34.10
C ALA A 241 -3.50 -5.23 -33.16
N GLU A 242 -3.19 -6.01 -32.11
CA GLU A 242 -4.15 -6.39 -31.08
C GLU A 242 -4.66 -5.16 -30.30
N MET A 243 -3.79 -4.19 -29.99
CA MET A 243 -4.18 -2.94 -29.33
C MET A 243 -5.14 -2.12 -30.19
N ILE A 244 -4.91 -2.05 -31.51
CA ILE A 244 -5.78 -1.34 -32.45
C ILE A 244 -7.16 -2.01 -32.49
N ALA A 245 -7.19 -3.33 -32.68
CA ALA A 245 -8.42 -4.11 -32.71
C ALA A 245 -9.20 -4.02 -31.37
N GLY A 246 -8.48 -4.02 -30.26
CA GLY A 246 -9.07 -3.87 -28.92
C GLY A 246 -9.71 -2.49 -28.70
N ASP A 247 -9.05 -1.40 -29.12
CA ASP A 247 -9.60 -0.05 -29.01
C ASP A 247 -10.82 0.14 -29.91
N GLU A 248 -10.85 -0.48 -31.11
CA GLU A 248 -12.01 -0.48 -32.01
C GLU A 248 -13.19 -1.26 -31.43
N ALA A 249 -12.93 -2.41 -30.81
CA ALA A 249 -13.93 -3.21 -30.13
C ALA A 249 -14.52 -2.49 -28.90
N GLU A 250 -13.67 -1.84 -28.10
CA GLU A 250 -14.10 -1.04 -26.96
C GLU A 250 -14.96 0.17 -27.39
N ALA A 251 -14.59 0.81 -28.50
CA ALA A 251 -15.37 1.92 -29.05
C ALA A 251 -16.75 1.46 -29.57
N ALA A 252 -16.80 0.31 -30.25
CA ALA A 252 -18.04 -0.32 -30.70
C ALA A 252 -18.94 -0.73 -29.52
N GLU A 253 -18.38 -1.30 -28.46
CA GLU A 253 -19.11 -1.66 -27.25
C GLU A 253 -19.68 -0.42 -26.54
N LYS A 254 -18.90 0.65 -26.42
CA LYS A 254 -19.36 1.92 -25.85
C LYS A 254 -20.49 2.54 -26.68
N ALA A 255 -20.42 2.46 -28.01
CA ALA A 255 -21.46 2.96 -28.89
C ALA A 255 -22.76 2.14 -28.82
N ALA A 256 -22.66 0.82 -28.85
CA ALA A 256 -23.78 -0.10 -28.65
C ALA A 256 -24.46 0.10 -27.29
N PHE A 257 -23.65 0.41 -26.31
CA PHE A 257 -24.07 0.65 -24.94
C PHE A 257 -24.80 1.99 -24.76
N ALA A 258 -24.33 3.07 -25.39
CA ALA A 258 -24.99 4.38 -25.38
C ALA A 258 -26.41 4.29 -26.02
N ALA A 259 -26.63 3.35 -26.94
CA ALA A 259 -27.91 3.08 -27.57
C ALA A 259 -28.87 2.23 -26.71
N GLY A 260 -28.36 1.48 -25.71
CA GLY A 260 -29.17 0.63 -24.81
C GLY A 260 -29.64 1.41 -23.60
N GLY A 261 -30.94 1.57 -23.40
CA GLY A 261 -31.59 2.34 -22.33
C GLY A 261 -31.44 1.81 -20.88
N ASP A 262 -30.41 1.04 -20.59
CA ASP A 262 -30.17 0.45 -19.26
C ASP A 262 -29.61 1.49 -18.27
N THR A 263 -30.18 1.58 -17.10
CA THR A 263 -29.70 2.44 -16.02
C THR A 263 -28.61 1.76 -15.20
N VAL A 264 -27.60 2.51 -14.73
CA VAL A 264 -26.50 2.00 -13.88
C VAL A 264 -26.99 1.56 -12.49
N PHE A 265 -28.19 1.99 -12.06
CA PHE A 265 -28.77 1.66 -10.76
C PHE A 265 -29.45 0.29 -10.69
N GLN A 266 -29.26 -0.58 -11.68
CA GLN A 266 -29.80 -1.94 -11.64
C GLN A 266 -29.02 -2.82 -10.64
N ARG A 267 -29.70 -3.80 -10.04
CA ARG A 267 -29.15 -4.74 -9.06
C ARG A 267 -27.87 -5.43 -9.56
N ARG A 268 -27.81 -5.76 -10.85
CA ARG A 268 -26.65 -6.41 -11.50
C ARG A 268 -25.36 -5.58 -11.44
N TYR A 269 -25.46 -4.24 -11.32
CA TYR A 269 -24.33 -3.32 -11.21
C TYR A 269 -24.08 -2.89 -9.76
N MET A 270 -25.14 -2.58 -9.02
CA MET A 270 -25.03 -2.05 -7.66
C MET A 270 -24.60 -3.10 -6.64
N LEU A 271 -25.09 -4.35 -6.76
CA LEU A 271 -24.76 -5.37 -5.77
C LEU A 271 -23.25 -5.74 -5.79
N PRO A 272 -22.59 -6.00 -6.96
CA PRO A 272 -21.15 -6.21 -7.00
C PRO A 272 -20.36 -4.98 -6.53
N PHE A 273 -20.82 -3.76 -6.85
CA PHE A 273 -20.20 -2.53 -6.37
C PHE A 273 -20.20 -2.44 -4.84
N PHE A 274 -21.34 -2.66 -4.19
CA PHE A 274 -21.43 -2.61 -2.72
C PHE A 274 -20.66 -3.73 -2.03
N ILE A 275 -20.59 -4.93 -2.63
CA ILE A 275 -19.73 -6.00 -2.12
C ILE A 275 -18.26 -5.62 -2.20
N SER A 276 -17.82 -5.10 -3.35
CA SER A 276 -16.45 -4.62 -3.53
C SER A 276 -16.11 -3.49 -2.57
N LEU A 277 -17.03 -2.55 -2.38
CA LEU A 277 -16.89 -1.45 -1.43
C LEU A 277 -16.79 -1.96 0.01
N ALA A 278 -17.64 -2.92 0.42
CA ALA A 278 -17.59 -3.51 1.75
C ALA A 278 -16.26 -4.22 2.01
N VAL A 279 -15.76 -4.99 1.04
CA VAL A 279 -14.45 -5.66 1.11
C VAL A 279 -13.33 -4.63 1.29
N LEU A 280 -13.33 -3.54 0.52
CA LEU A 280 -12.30 -2.50 0.60
C LEU A 280 -12.37 -1.70 1.90
N VAL A 281 -13.57 -1.36 2.37
CA VAL A 281 -13.76 -0.67 3.66
C VAL A 281 -13.24 -1.55 4.80
N CYS A 282 -13.62 -2.83 4.83
CA CYS A 282 -13.12 -3.76 5.84
C CYS A 282 -11.60 -3.93 5.76
N ASN A 283 -11.03 -3.95 4.55
CA ASN A 283 -9.58 -4.09 4.34
C ASN A 283 -8.76 -2.99 5.03
N GLN A 284 -9.28 -1.77 5.12
CA GLN A 284 -8.59 -0.67 5.81
C GLN A 284 -9.02 -0.52 7.28
N ALA A 285 -10.27 -0.87 7.59
CA ALA A 285 -10.79 -0.77 8.95
C ALA A 285 -10.04 -1.65 9.97
N ILE A 286 -9.36 -2.70 9.51
CA ILE A 286 -8.48 -3.54 10.35
C ILE A 286 -7.24 -2.81 10.89
N GLY A 287 -6.96 -1.59 10.42
CA GLY A 287 -5.90 -0.75 10.94
C GLY A 287 -4.49 -1.10 10.46
N PHE A 288 -4.34 -1.72 9.27
CA PHE A 288 -3.04 -2.13 8.74
C PHE A 288 -2.02 -0.98 8.73
N ASN A 289 -2.39 0.18 8.17
CA ASN A 289 -1.50 1.34 8.10
C ASN A 289 -1.15 1.91 9.48
N ALA A 290 -2.09 1.92 10.43
CA ALA A 290 -1.83 2.37 11.79
C ALA A 290 -0.83 1.43 12.50
N ILE A 291 -1.01 0.11 12.36
CA ILE A 291 -0.06 -0.87 12.90
C ILE A 291 1.33 -0.68 12.26
N GLN A 292 1.38 -0.44 10.96
CA GLN A 292 2.62 -0.20 10.20
C GLN A 292 3.38 1.03 10.71
N TYR A 293 2.67 2.14 10.95
CA TYR A 293 3.30 3.39 11.37
C TYR A 293 3.69 3.41 12.86
N PHE A 294 2.93 2.72 13.70
CA PHE A 294 3.07 2.80 15.15
C PHE A 294 3.61 1.52 15.82
N SER A 295 4.08 0.53 15.04
CA SER A 295 4.59 -0.75 15.54
C SER A 295 5.75 -0.59 16.54
N ILE A 296 6.72 0.29 16.27
CA ILE A 296 7.87 0.50 17.17
C ILE A 296 7.45 1.04 18.52
N PRO A 297 6.68 2.15 18.65
CA PRO A 297 6.14 2.59 19.93
C PRO A 297 5.32 1.52 20.66
N MET A 298 4.55 0.70 19.91
CA MET A 298 3.78 -0.40 20.49
C MET A 298 4.68 -1.46 21.12
N PHE A 299 5.76 -1.86 20.44
CA PHE A 299 6.72 -2.83 20.97
C PHE A 299 7.46 -2.29 22.18
N MET A 300 7.82 -0.99 22.19
CA MET A 300 8.40 -0.32 23.34
C MET A 300 7.41 -0.30 24.53
N LYS A 301 6.14 0.02 24.29
CA LYS A 301 5.09 0.00 25.31
C LYS A 301 4.83 -1.41 25.87
N ALA A 302 5.02 -2.45 25.04
CA ALA A 302 4.94 -3.85 25.47
C ALA A 302 6.17 -4.31 26.28
N GLY A 303 7.22 -3.47 26.41
CA GLY A 303 8.37 -3.71 27.28
C GLY A 303 9.69 -4.05 26.56
N LEU A 304 9.78 -3.80 25.25
CA LEU A 304 11.06 -3.89 24.52
C LEU A 304 11.81 -2.54 24.59
N SER A 305 13.14 -2.60 24.65
CA SER A 305 13.98 -1.42 24.42
C SER A 305 13.83 -0.92 22.97
N GLN A 306 14.12 0.34 22.72
CA GLN A 306 14.02 0.90 21.36
C GLN A 306 14.86 0.11 20.34
N THR A 307 16.06 -0.33 20.70
CA THR A 307 16.93 -1.15 19.83
C THR A 307 16.26 -2.46 19.48
N THR A 308 15.72 -3.17 20.49
CA THR A 308 15.03 -4.46 20.29
C THR A 308 13.73 -4.25 19.53
N ALA A 309 12.99 -3.16 19.75
CA ALA A 309 11.77 -2.84 19.03
C ALA A 309 12.02 -2.57 17.53
N ASN A 310 13.11 -1.87 17.19
CA ASN A 310 13.52 -1.68 15.79
C ASN A 310 13.93 -3.00 15.12
N ALA A 311 14.69 -3.86 15.82
CA ALA A 311 15.06 -5.18 15.32
C ALA A 311 13.83 -6.08 15.14
N ALA A 312 12.91 -6.09 16.09
CA ALA A 312 11.64 -6.80 16.00
C ALA A 312 10.78 -6.30 14.83
N ASN A 313 10.74 -4.98 14.63
CA ASN A 313 10.03 -4.38 13.50
C ASN A 313 10.60 -4.84 12.15
N LEU A 314 11.92 -4.92 12.02
CA LEU A 314 12.55 -5.49 10.82
C LEU A 314 12.12 -6.95 10.60
N ILE A 315 12.14 -7.78 11.63
CA ILE A 315 11.71 -9.18 11.54
C ILE A 315 10.25 -9.26 11.06
N VAL A 316 9.35 -8.46 11.64
CA VAL A 316 7.93 -8.42 11.26
C VAL A 316 7.75 -8.06 9.79
N TRP A 317 8.44 -7.04 9.29
CA TRP A 317 8.27 -6.58 7.90
C TRP A 317 9.07 -7.39 6.86
N LEU A 318 9.93 -8.31 7.29
CA LEU A 318 10.50 -9.34 6.40
C LEU A 318 9.53 -10.50 6.14
N VAL A 319 8.58 -10.77 7.05
CA VAL A 319 7.59 -11.86 6.93
C VAL A 319 6.71 -11.76 5.68
N PRO A 320 6.16 -10.60 5.28
CA PRO A 320 5.31 -10.48 4.10
C PRO A 320 5.97 -10.92 2.80
N ILE A 321 7.29 -10.77 2.69
CA ILE A 321 8.03 -11.02 1.44
C ILE A 321 7.86 -12.48 0.96
N PRO A 322 8.28 -13.51 1.71
CA PRO A 322 8.08 -14.89 1.30
C PRO A 322 6.61 -15.32 1.34
N VAL A 323 5.81 -14.77 2.25
CA VAL A 323 4.40 -15.12 2.38
C VAL A 323 3.58 -14.63 1.19
N THR A 324 3.83 -13.42 0.69
CA THR A 324 3.18 -12.89 -0.52
C THR A 324 3.56 -13.72 -1.76
N ALA A 325 4.84 -14.07 -1.90
CA ALA A 325 5.28 -14.93 -3.00
C ALA A 325 4.57 -16.30 -2.98
N LEU A 326 4.40 -16.87 -1.80
CA LEU A 326 3.62 -18.11 -1.62
C LEU A 326 2.14 -17.88 -1.94
N ALA A 327 1.53 -16.81 -1.43
CA ALA A 327 0.12 -16.49 -1.64
C ALA A 327 -0.22 -16.31 -3.13
N LEU A 328 0.65 -15.65 -3.91
CA LEU A 328 0.50 -15.51 -5.35
C LEU A 328 0.46 -16.88 -6.07
N SER A 329 1.21 -17.87 -5.60
CA SER A 329 1.18 -19.23 -6.15
C SER A 329 -0.06 -20.03 -5.74
N LEU A 330 -0.67 -19.68 -4.61
CA LEU A 330 -1.82 -20.38 -4.04
C LEU A 330 -3.17 -19.80 -4.52
N VAL A 331 -3.21 -18.54 -4.93
CA VAL A 331 -4.47 -17.87 -5.27
C VAL A 331 -5.23 -18.55 -6.40
N ASP A 332 -4.51 -19.08 -7.39
CA ASP A 332 -5.11 -19.82 -8.51
C ASP A 332 -5.45 -21.29 -8.16
N ARG A 333 -4.81 -21.85 -7.12
CA ARG A 333 -5.06 -23.21 -6.66
C ARG A 333 -6.20 -23.29 -5.66
N CYS A 334 -6.21 -22.42 -4.64
CA CYS A 334 -7.16 -22.47 -3.52
C CYS A 334 -8.43 -21.65 -3.77
N GLY A 335 -8.37 -20.63 -4.65
CA GLY A 335 -9.46 -19.68 -4.87
C GLY A 335 -9.42 -18.47 -3.95
N ARG A 336 -10.09 -17.40 -4.40
CA ARG A 336 -10.03 -16.07 -3.76
C ARG A 336 -10.72 -16.05 -2.41
N ARG A 337 -11.90 -16.67 -2.33
CA ARG A 337 -12.74 -16.69 -1.12
C ARG A 337 -12.09 -17.46 0.04
N ILE A 338 -11.43 -18.59 -0.24
CA ILE A 338 -10.79 -19.41 0.79
C ILE A 338 -9.61 -18.69 1.41
N LEU A 339 -8.72 -18.09 0.57
CA LEU A 339 -7.57 -17.35 1.05
C LEU A 339 -7.98 -16.11 1.85
N LEU A 340 -9.02 -15.39 1.41
CA LEU A 340 -9.52 -14.23 2.14
C LEU A 340 -10.09 -14.62 3.50
N LYS A 341 -10.85 -15.72 3.60
CA LYS A 341 -11.36 -16.23 4.88
C LYS A 341 -10.24 -16.67 5.82
N ALA A 342 -9.25 -17.40 5.32
CA ALA A 342 -8.12 -17.85 6.12
C ALA A 342 -7.30 -16.65 6.65
N GLY A 343 -6.99 -15.68 5.77
CA GLY A 343 -6.28 -14.46 6.14
C GLY A 343 -7.04 -13.63 7.18
N THR A 344 -8.32 -13.36 6.96
CA THR A 344 -9.12 -12.54 7.90
C THR A 344 -9.32 -13.22 9.25
N LEU A 345 -9.46 -14.55 9.31
CA LEU A 345 -9.53 -15.29 10.56
C LEU A 345 -8.18 -15.26 11.30
N GLY A 346 -7.07 -15.44 10.59
CA GLY A 346 -5.73 -15.33 11.17
C GLY A 346 -5.45 -13.94 11.71
N MET A 347 -5.84 -12.88 11.00
CA MET A 347 -5.75 -11.50 11.50
C MET A 347 -6.60 -11.28 12.75
N THR A 348 -7.82 -11.80 12.79
CA THR A 348 -8.69 -11.71 13.97
C THR A 348 -8.01 -12.34 15.19
N ALA A 349 -7.49 -13.56 15.04
CA ALA A 349 -6.78 -14.26 16.13
C ALA A 349 -5.53 -13.48 16.58
N ALA A 350 -4.76 -12.94 15.63
CA ALA A 350 -3.57 -12.15 15.93
C ALA A 350 -3.89 -10.86 16.71
N LEU A 351 -4.90 -10.10 16.26
CA LEU A 351 -5.33 -8.87 16.94
C LEU A 351 -5.91 -9.13 18.33
N LEU A 352 -6.65 -10.23 18.51
CA LEU A 352 -7.10 -10.68 19.83
C LEU A 352 -5.91 -11.01 20.74
N GLY A 353 -4.87 -11.64 20.21
CA GLY A 353 -3.63 -11.91 20.94
C GLY A 353 -2.95 -10.64 21.42
N VAL A 354 -2.79 -9.63 20.54
CA VAL A 354 -2.25 -8.31 20.90
C VAL A 354 -3.12 -7.62 21.94
N ALA A 355 -4.44 -7.59 21.73
CA ALA A 355 -5.38 -6.97 22.66
C ALA A 355 -5.32 -7.59 24.07
N THR A 356 -5.29 -8.93 24.11
CA THR A 356 -5.18 -9.67 25.38
C THR A 356 -3.86 -9.39 26.09
N MET A 357 -2.74 -9.30 25.33
CA MET A 357 -1.44 -9.01 25.92
C MET A 357 -1.42 -7.60 26.55
N PHE A 358 -1.93 -6.58 25.86
CA PHE A 358 -2.03 -5.23 26.44
C PHE A 358 -3.00 -5.19 27.62
N LEU A 359 -4.10 -5.94 27.60
CA LEU A 359 -5.00 -6.05 28.74
C LEU A 359 -4.31 -6.64 29.97
N LEU A 360 -3.46 -7.65 29.81
CA LEU A 360 -2.71 -8.28 30.90
C LEU A 360 -1.64 -7.31 31.47
N ILE A 361 -1.01 -6.51 30.59
CA ILE A 361 -0.07 -5.46 30.99
C ILE A 361 -0.80 -4.36 31.80
N ASP A 362 -1.92 -3.86 31.28
CA ASP A 362 -2.71 -2.79 31.91
C ASP A 362 -3.28 -3.22 33.27
N ARG A 363 -3.57 -4.52 33.46
CA ARG A 363 -4.02 -5.09 34.73
C ARG A 363 -2.89 -5.51 35.66
N ASN A 364 -1.63 -5.25 35.33
CA ASN A 364 -0.44 -5.66 36.10
C ASN A 364 -0.38 -7.20 36.36
N VAL A 365 -1.03 -8.01 35.55
CA VAL A 365 -0.96 -9.49 35.64
C VAL A 365 0.40 -9.97 35.10
N THR A 366 0.92 -9.31 34.08
CA THR A 366 2.29 -9.47 33.56
C THR A 366 3.01 -8.15 33.71
N SER A 367 4.19 -8.15 34.34
CA SER A 367 5.10 -7.01 34.23
C SER A 367 5.45 -6.84 32.75
N GLY A 368 5.15 -5.66 32.17
CA GLY A 368 5.64 -5.31 30.85
C GLY A 368 7.15 -5.60 30.80
N GLY A 369 7.56 -6.60 30.05
CA GLY A 369 8.94 -7.06 29.99
C GLY A 369 9.24 -7.71 28.65
N SER A 370 10.48 -8.17 28.47
CA SER A 370 10.92 -8.72 27.20
C SER A 370 10.02 -9.85 26.66
N ALA A 371 9.47 -10.71 27.53
CA ALA A 371 8.56 -11.79 27.12
C ALA A 371 7.23 -11.26 26.53
N ALA A 372 6.58 -10.29 27.20
CA ALA A 372 5.35 -9.68 26.72
C ALA A 372 5.56 -8.96 25.39
N GLY A 373 6.69 -8.26 25.26
CA GLY A 373 7.11 -7.62 24.01
C GLY A 373 7.24 -8.62 22.87
N TRP A 374 7.93 -9.74 23.06
CA TRP A 374 8.11 -10.75 22.02
C TRP A 374 6.81 -11.49 21.64
N VAL A 375 5.90 -11.71 22.59
CA VAL A 375 4.55 -12.22 22.29
C VAL A 375 3.78 -11.24 21.42
N THR A 376 3.85 -9.95 21.72
CA THR A 376 3.23 -8.90 20.90
C THR A 376 3.82 -8.88 19.49
N VAL A 377 5.15 -8.98 19.36
CA VAL A 377 5.84 -9.10 18.06
C VAL A 377 5.35 -10.32 17.28
N GLY A 378 5.25 -11.49 17.93
CA GLY A 378 4.74 -12.71 17.30
C GLY A 378 3.30 -12.58 16.81
N CYS A 379 2.43 -11.93 17.59
CA CYS A 379 1.06 -11.65 17.18
C CYS A 379 0.99 -10.68 16.00
N ILE A 380 1.78 -9.60 15.98
CA ILE A 380 1.84 -8.67 14.85
C ILE A 380 2.44 -9.35 13.60
N ALA A 381 3.45 -10.19 13.76
CA ALA A 381 3.99 -10.99 12.66
C ALA A 381 2.93 -11.94 12.05
N LEU A 382 2.12 -12.58 12.90
CA LEU A 382 0.99 -13.39 12.47
C LEU A 382 -0.08 -12.55 11.74
N PHE A 383 -0.36 -11.33 12.24
CA PHE A 383 -1.27 -10.40 11.59
C PHE A 383 -0.81 -10.05 10.18
N VAL A 384 0.45 -9.64 10.02
CA VAL A 384 1.03 -9.25 8.73
C VAL A 384 1.12 -10.45 7.78
N ALA A 385 1.50 -11.64 8.27
CA ALA A 385 1.49 -12.87 7.48
C ALA A 385 0.09 -13.22 6.98
N SER A 386 -0.91 -13.14 7.87
CA SER A 386 -2.31 -13.43 7.55
C SER A 386 -2.89 -12.41 6.55
N PHE A 387 -2.51 -11.14 6.67
CA PHE A 387 -2.84 -10.11 5.69
C PHE A 387 -2.27 -10.44 4.32
N SER A 388 -1.00 -10.83 4.25
CA SER A 388 -0.31 -11.16 2.99
C SER A 388 -0.89 -12.40 2.29
N VAL A 389 -1.39 -13.40 3.05
CA VAL A 389 -2.04 -14.59 2.46
C VAL A 389 -3.40 -14.26 1.86
N GLY A 390 -4.17 -13.41 2.49
CA GLY A 390 -5.55 -13.12 2.12
C GLY A 390 -5.73 -11.71 1.54
N PRO A 391 -6.01 -10.70 2.39
CA PRO A 391 -6.36 -9.35 1.94
C PRO A 391 -5.34 -8.71 1.00
N GLY A 392 -4.05 -8.84 1.27
CA GLY A 392 -2.99 -8.19 0.50
C GLY A 392 -2.93 -8.59 -0.98
N VAL A 393 -3.29 -9.84 -1.31
CA VAL A 393 -3.27 -10.35 -2.69
C VAL A 393 -4.68 -10.41 -3.26
N VAL A 394 -5.65 -10.92 -2.49
CA VAL A 394 -6.98 -11.27 -3.00
C VAL A 394 -7.83 -10.05 -3.30
N VAL A 395 -7.72 -8.97 -2.50
CA VAL A 395 -8.59 -7.79 -2.63
C VAL A 395 -8.49 -7.13 -3.98
N TRP A 396 -7.29 -6.97 -4.50
CA TRP A 396 -7.05 -6.33 -5.79
C TRP A 396 -7.57 -7.17 -6.97
N LEU A 397 -7.40 -8.49 -6.88
CA LEU A 397 -7.94 -9.43 -7.87
C LEU A 397 -9.47 -9.45 -7.81
N ALA A 398 -10.04 -9.63 -6.62
CA ALA A 398 -11.49 -9.68 -6.45
C ALA A 398 -12.17 -8.38 -6.89
N LEU A 399 -11.57 -7.21 -6.63
CA LEU A 399 -12.09 -5.92 -7.08
C LEU A 399 -12.19 -5.85 -8.61
N SER A 400 -11.15 -6.29 -9.32
CA SER A 400 -11.13 -6.27 -10.78
C SER A 400 -12.07 -7.30 -11.41
N GLU A 401 -12.26 -8.45 -10.75
CA GLU A 401 -13.11 -9.55 -11.20
C GLU A 401 -14.60 -9.31 -10.91
N LEU A 402 -14.92 -8.67 -9.77
CA LEU A 402 -16.31 -8.40 -9.36
C LEU A 402 -16.92 -7.18 -10.06
N MET A 403 -16.09 -6.19 -10.42
CA MET A 403 -16.62 -4.94 -10.92
C MET A 403 -17.12 -5.07 -12.35
N PRO A 404 -18.44 -4.88 -12.61
CA PRO A 404 -19.03 -4.99 -13.93
C PRO A 404 -18.38 -4.01 -14.93
N GLY A 405 -18.18 -4.43 -16.17
CA GLY A 405 -17.49 -3.66 -17.20
C GLY A 405 -18.01 -2.23 -17.33
N ARG A 406 -19.33 -2.08 -17.28
CA ARG A 406 -20.04 -0.79 -17.39
C ARG A 406 -19.63 0.27 -16.37
N ILE A 407 -19.52 -0.11 -15.11
CA ILE A 407 -19.23 0.81 -14.00
C ILE A 407 -17.79 0.70 -13.52
N ARG A 408 -16.98 -0.17 -14.14
CA ARG A 408 -15.66 -0.57 -13.62
C ARG A 408 -14.77 0.64 -13.32
N ALA A 409 -14.57 1.54 -14.28
CA ALA A 409 -13.66 2.66 -14.10
C ALA A 409 -14.10 3.60 -12.96
N ASN A 410 -15.35 4.06 -13.00
CA ASN A 410 -15.88 4.98 -11.98
C ASN A 410 -16.13 4.26 -10.65
N GLY A 411 -16.64 3.04 -10.69
CA GLY A 411 -16.89 2.24 -9.49
C GLY A 411 -15.60 1.92 -8.73
N MET A 412 -14.54 1.52 -9.45
CA MET A 412 -13.22 1.30 -8.84
C MET A 412 -12.64 2.58 -8.26
N ALA A 413 -12.72 3.70 -8.96
CA ALA A 413 -12.21 4.98 -8.47
C ALA A 413 -12.90 5.42 -7.16
N ILE A 414 -14.23 5.32 -7.10
CA ILE A 414 -15.00 5.63 -5.90
C ILE A 414 -14.64 4.68 -4.76
N ALA A 415 -14.61 3.38 -5.04
CA ALA A 415 -14.33 2.37 -4.04
C ALA A 415 -12.91 2.50 -3.46
N LEU A 416 -11.91 2.81 -4.29
CA LEU A 416 -10.54 3.08 -3.86
C LEU A 416 -10.42 4.38 -3.08
N PHE A 417 -11.13 5.43 -3.48
CA PHE A 417 -11.17 6.67 -2.71
C PHE A 417 -11.74 6.46 -1.31
N VAL A 418 -12.86 5.75 -1.19
CA VAL A 418 -13.46 5.41 0.11
C VAL A 418 -12.51 4.54 0.93
N ASN A 419 -11.85 3.56 0.31
CA ASN A 419 -10.81 2.73 0.95
C ASN A 419 -9.73 3.60 1.60
N GLN A 420 -9.17 4.55 0.86
CA GLN A 420 -8.14 5.46 1.37
C GLN A 420 -8.65 6.41 2.46
N MET A 421 -9.90 6.85 2.37
CA MET A 421 -10.52 7.69 3.42
C MET A 421 -10.72 6.92 4.72
N VAL A 422 -11.05 5.63 4.66
CA VAL A 422 -11.10 4.75 5.85
C VAL A 422 -9.71 4.57 6.43
N ALA A 423 -8.70 4.34 5.59
CA ALA A 423 -7.30 4.24 6.02
C ALA A 423 -6.84 5.52 6.74
N PHE A 424 -7.15 6.69 6.15
CA PHE A 424 -6.89 7.99 6.76
C PHE A 424 -7.55 8.12 8.13
N ALA A 425 -8.85 7.84 8.23
CA ALA A 425 -9.61 7.97 9.46
C ALA A 425 -9.04 7.09 10.59
N ILE A 426 -8.72 5.83 10.29
CA ILE A 426 -8.12 4.91 11.27
C ILE A 426 -6.72 5.40 11.69
N ALA A 427 -5.87 5.80 10.75
CA ALA A 427 -4.52 6.28 11.07
C ALA A 427 -4.55 7.59 11.89
N ASP A 428 -5.50 8.48 11.59
CA ASP A 428 -5.65 9.76 12.29
C ASP A 428 -6.18 9.60 13.73
N VAL A 429 -7.11 8.68 13.93
CA VAL A 429 -7.75 8.47 15.25
C VAL A 429 -6.94 7.51 16.12
N PHE A 430 -6.04 6.69 15.57
CA PHE A 430 -5.39 5.58 16.28
C PHE A 430 -4.68 6.01 17.57
N LEU A 431 -3.79 7.00 17.53
CA LEU A 431 -3.05 7.47 18.71
C LEU A 431 -3.95 8.21 19.73
N PRO A 432 -4.83 9.16 19.32
CA PRO A 432 -5.79 9.74 20.25
C PRO A 432 -6.71 8.70 20.91
N TRP A 433 -7.14 7.71 20.16
CA TRP A 433 -7.97 6.61 20.66
C TRP A 433 -7.21 5.73 21.67
N GLN A 434 -5.97 5.38 21.33
CA GLN A 434 -5.08 4.66 22.22
C GLN A 434 -4.81 5.43 23.53
N LYS A 435 -4.60 6.74 23.43
CA LYS A 435 -4.38 7.60 24.61
C LYS A 435 -5.62 7.67 25.50
N ALA A 436 -6.82 7.70 24.92
CA ALA A 436 -8.08 7.78 25.67
C ALA A 436 -8.51 6.43 26.30
N CYS A 437 -8.35 5.32 25.59
CA CYS A 437 -8.94 4.03 25.97
C CYS A 437 -7.92 2.90 26.19
N GLY A 438 -6.62 3.14 25.93
CA GLY A 438 -5.57 2.12 25.99
C GLY A 438 -5.49 1.23 24.74
N TYR A 439 -4.33 0.58 24.57
CA TYR A 439 -4.09 -0.32 23.44
C TYR A 439 -5.04 -1.52 23.42
N ALA A 440 -5.39 -2.08 24.57
CA ALA A 440 -6.27 -3.24 24.65
C ALA A 440 -7.62 -2.98 23.95
N VAL A 441 -8.28 -1.86 24.24
CA VAL A 441 -9.57 -1.49 23.66
C VAL A 441 -9.47 -1.27 22.16
N VAL A 442 -8.42 -0.57 21.71
CA VAL A 442 -8.18 -0.33 20.29
C VAL A 442 -8.04 -1.65 19.53
N PHE A 443 -7.19 -2.56 20.03
CA PHE A 443 -6.96 -3.84 19.35
C PHE A 443 -8.16 -4.79 19.41
N TYR A 444 -8.97 -4.80 20.48
CA TYR A 444 -10.23 -5.52 20.49
C TYR A 444 -11.20 -5.00 19.45
N SER A 445 -11.26 -3.69 19.24
CA SER A 445 -12.11 -3.08 18.21
C SER A 445 -11.63 -3.42 16.81
N LEU A 446 -10.30 -3.35 16.56
CA LEU A 446 -9.71 -3.77 15.28
C LEU A 446 -9.94 -5.27 15.02
N ALA A 447 -9.87 -6.11 16.05
CA ALA A 447 -10.23 -7.54 15.94
C ALA A 447 -11.71 -7.74 15.57
N GLY A 448 -12.61 -6.91 16.11
CA GLY A 448 -14.02 -6.87 15.70
C GLY A 448 -14.19 -6.52 14.22
N PHE A 449 -13.47 -5.53 13.71
CA PHE A 449 -13.47 -5.21 12.28
C PHE A 449 -12.86 -6.33 11.42
N ALA A 450 -11.81 -6.99 11.87
CA ALA A 450 -11.24 -8.14 11.18
C ALA A 450 -12.21 -9.33 11.13
N PHE A 451 -12.95 -9.57 12.21
CA PHE A 451 -14.01 -10.57 12.26
C PHE A 451 -15.19 -10.21 11.35
N LEU A 452 -15.61 -8.94 11.32
CA LEU A 452 -16.61 -8.45 10.36
C LEU A 452 -16.13 -8.68 8.92
N TYR A 453 -14.85 -8.43 8.65
CA TYR A 453 -14.26 -8.71 7.34
C TYR A 453 -14.34 -10.21 6.99
N PHE A 454 -14.08 -11.10 7.96
CA PHE A 454 -14.29 -12.54 7.78
C PHE A 454 -15.74 -12.87 7.42
N LEU A 455 -16.73 -12.25 8.08
CA LEU A 455 -18.14 -12.45 7.76
C LEU A 455 -18.48 -11.98 6.34
N VAL A 456 -17.99 -10.82 5.93
CA VAL A 456 -18.12 -10.30 4.55
C VAL A 456 -17.53 -11.29 3.55
N ALA A 457 -16.32 -11.79 3.79
CA ALA A 457 -15.66 -12.78 2.93
C ALA A 457 -16.39 -14.13 2.91
N ALA A 458 -16.97 -14.53 4.04
CA ALA A 458 -17.66 -15.81 4.16
C ALA A 458 -19.04 -15.82 3.52
N PHE A 459 -19.80 -14.72 3.62
CA PHE A 459 -21.22 -14.71 3.25
C PHE A 459 -21.53 -13.86 2.01
N LEU A 460 -20.78 -12.78 1.76
CA LEU A 460 -21.08 -11.85 0.66
C LEU A 460 -20.20 -12.08 -0.57
N LEU A 461 -18.94 -12.51 -0.40
CA LEU A 461 -18.02 -12.68 -1.52
C LEU A 461 -18.29 -14.01 -2.25
N PRO A 462 -18.68 -13.99 -3.55
CA PRO A 462 -18.74 -15.21 -4.35
C PRO A 462 -17.32 -15.71 -4.69
N GLU A 463 -17.19 -17.01 -4.98
CA GLU A 463 -15.94 -17.52 -5.53
C GLU A 463 -15.84 -17.15 -7.02
N THR A 464 -14.76 -16.49 -7.38
CA THR A 464 -14.52 -15.99 -8.74
C THR A 464 -13.55 -16.86 -9.53
N LYS A 465 -12.87 -17.80 -8.88
CA LYS A 465 -11.91 -18.70 -9.50
C LYS A 465 -12.50 -19.44 -10.71
N GLY A 466 -11.86 -19.32 -11.86
CA GLY A 466 -12.24 -20.05 -13.09
C GLY A 466 -13.53 -19.59 -13.74
N ARG A 467 -14.11 -18.46 -13.30
CA ARG A 467 -15.31 -17.87 -13.93
C ARG A 467 -14.91 -16.70 -14.82
N SER A 468 -15.60 -16.59 -15.98
CA SER A 468 -15.45 -15.42 -16.81
C SER A 468 -16.17 -14.21 -16.21
N LEU A 469 -15.80 -13.00 -16.65
CA LEU A 469 -16.45 -11.76 -16.17
C LEU A 469 -17.95 -11.77 -16.50
N GLU A 470 -18.32 -12.30 -17.66
CA GLU A 470 -19.70 -12.43 -18.12
C GLU A 470 -20.50 -13.42 -17.26
N GLU A 471 -19.87 -14.48 -16.78
CA GLU A 471 -20.49 -15.44 -15.86
C GLU A 471 -20.75 -14.82 -14.50
N ILE A 472 -19.83 -13.99 -14.00
CA ILE A 472 -19.98 -13.25 -12.74
C ILE A 472 -21.10 -12.21 -12.89
N GLU A 473 -21.18 -11.49 -14.00
CA GLU A 473 -22.28 -10.56 -14.27
C GLU A 473 -23.64 -11.26 -14.33
N ARG A 474 -23.72 -12.42 -14.98
CA ARG A 474 -24.95 -13.25 -15.01
C ARG A 474 -25.36 -13.75 -13.62
N TYR A 475 -24.41 -14.11 -12.79
CA TYR A 475 -24.67 -14.52 -11.40
C TYR A 475 -25.40 -13.40 -10.64
N PHE A 476 -24.91 -12.15 -10.77
CA PHE A 476 -25.54 -11.00 -10.10
C PHE A 476 -26.83 -10.51 -10.76
N ALA A 477 -27.04 -10.82 -12.05
CA ALA A 477 -28.31 -10.57 -12.74
C ALA A 477 -29.46 -11.49 -12.29
N GLY A 478 -29.17 -12.54 -11.50
CA GLY A 478 -30.15 -13.50 -11.04
C GLY A 478 -30.50 -14.59 -12.05
N ASN A 479 -29.80 -14.65 -13.19
CA ASN A 479 -30.03 -15.62 -14.27
C ASN A 479 -29.12 -16.87 -14.19
N ALA A 480 -28.33 -17.01 -13.13
CA ALA A 480 -27.51 -18.19 -12.91
C ALA A 480 -28.34 -19.30 -12.26
N LYS A 481 -28.49 -20.46 -12.92
CA LYS A 481 -28.86 -21.71 -12.25
C LYS A 481 -27.88 -21.95 -11.09
N LYS A 482 -28.41 -22.22 -9.89
CA LYS A 482 -27.65 -22.57 -8.68
C LYS A 482 -26.68 -23.70 -8.93
#